data_14ae296f8abf294b26d8fbcfb5713454
#
_entry.id   14ae296f8abf294b26d8fbcfb5713454
#
_cell.length_a   1.000
_cell.length_b   1.000
_cell.length_c   1.000
_cell.angle_alpha   90.00
_cell.angle_beta   90.00
_cell.angle_gamma   90.00
#
_symmetry.space_group_name_H-M   'P 1'
#
loop_
_entity.id
_entity.type
_entity.pdbx_description
1 polymer ?
#
loop_
_entity_poly.entity_id
_entity_poly.type
_entity_poly.pdbx_seq_one_letter_code
_entity_poly.pdbx_strand_id
1 'polypeptide(L)'
;MHPRALPWLYTLLSIALIALLGGMLFYSFISLEYDWDFRFLLDYIWEPESNTPGLILQGLWGTFYISVLSIICGTLLGLVVGLLMIGPEPVARNAATLFVDIFRNTPVLVQLYVMYFIVGTAFDLSPEVAGILTLSLFCSAYVADIFRANVVEFEKGQLDAAKAMGLNRWQIASSIMAPQILRRMLPPLVGQFVSLVKDSSLVSVVSVADLTKSAMNVVSVSFRSFETWFVIAVIYCVLNYSLSSYGRYLEKRLRVGTR
;
A
#
# COMPACT_ATOMS: atom_id res chain seq x y z
N MET A 1 -10.88 27.65 -32.06
CA MET A 1 -11.97 26.67 -32.34
C MET A 1 -11.53 25.34 -31.73
N HIS A 2 -12.01 25.01 -30.51
CA HIS A 2 -11.87 23.65 -29.98
C HIS A 2 -12.88 22.75 -30.72
N PRO A 3 -12.44 21.66 -31.39
CA PRO A 3 -13.37 20.70 -31.91
C PRO A 3 -14.11 20.09 -30.73
N ARG A 4 -15.42 20.28 -30.66
CA ARG A 4 -16.31 19.50 -29.80
C ARG A 4 -16.21 18.05 -30.30
N ALA A 5 -15.20 17.33 -29.89
CA ALA A 5 -15.07 15.93 -30.18
C ALA A 5 -16.34 15.26 -29.68
N LEU A 6 -17.03 14.60 -30.59
CA LEU A 6 -18.32 13.96 -30.38
C LEU A 6 -18.15 12.91 -29.28
N PRO A 7 -18.72 13.08 -28.08
CA PRO A 7 -18.47 12.18 -26.93
C PRO A 7 -18.80 10.71 -27.25
N TRP A 8 -19.78 10.47 -28.15
CA TRP A 8 -20.12 9.13 -28.62
C TRP A 8 -18.97 8.45 -29.40
N LEU A 9 -18.12 9.20 -30.12
CA LEU A 9 -16.98 8.64 -30.86
C LEU A 9 -15.94 8.06 -29.89
N TYR A 10 -15.62 8.78 -28.80
CA TYR A 10 -14.72 8.26 -27.77
C TYR A 10 -15.28 7.03 -27.06
N THR A 11 -16.60 7.03 -26.80
CA THR A 11 -17.27 5.87 -26.22
C THR A 11 -17.17 4.65 -27.14
N LEU A 12 -17.46 4.83 -28.45
CA LEU A 12 -17.32 3.76 -29.43
C LEU A 12 -15.88 3.26 -29.57
N LEU A 13 -14.91 4.16 -29.63
CA LEU A 13 -13.49 3.79 -29.69
C LEU A 13 -13.04 3.02 -28.43
N SER A 14 -13.50 3.43 -27.24
CA SER A 14 -13.22 2.73 -25.99
C SER A 14 -13.83 1.34 -25.97
N ILE A 15 -15.08 1.20 -26.40
CA ILE A 15 -15.75 -0.12 -26.50
C ILE A 15 -15.03 -1.01 -27.52
N ALA A 16 -14.70 -0.47 -28.70
CA ALA A 16 -13.97 -1.22 -29.72
C ALA A 16 -12.59 -1.67 -29.24
N LEU A 17 -11.86 -0.81 -28.51
CA LEU A 17 -10.55 -1.14 -27.93
C LEU A 17 -10.69 -2.24 -26.86
N ILE A 18 -11.67 -2.11 -25.97
CA ILE A 18 -11.92 -3.13 -24.92
C ILE A 18 -12.33 -4.46 -25.57
N ALA A 19 -13.18 -4.44 -26.60
CA ALA A 19 -13.59 -5.64 -27.33
C ALA A 19 -12.41 -6.29 -28.06
N LEU A 20 -11.53 -5.48 -28.69
CA LEU A 20 -10.34 -5.97 -29.37
C LEU A 20 -9.35 -6.61 -28.37
N LEU A 21 -9.03 -5.92 -27.28
CA LEU A 21 -8.14 -6.45 -26.25
C LEU A 21 -8.73 -7.70 -25.59
N GLY A 22 -10.01 -7.67 -25.25
CA GLY A 22 -10.72 -8.84 -24.70
C GLY A 22 -10.74 -10.02 -25.68
N GLY A 23 -10.99 -9.76 -26.97
CA GLY A 23 -10.92 -10.76 -28.04
C GLY A 23 -9.53 -11.35 -28.23
N MET A 24 -8.49 -10.52 -28.19
CA MET A 24 -7.10 -11.01 -28.27
C MET A 24 -6.73 -11.88 -27.07
N LEU A 25 -7.10 -11.46 -25.85
CA LEU A 25 -6.87 -12.25 -24.64
C LEU A 25 -7.63 -13.59 -24.68
N PHE A 26 -8.90 -13.54 -25.08
CA PHE A 26 -9.72 -14.74 -25.23
C PHE A 26 -9.18 -15.71 -26.28
N TYR A 27 -8.76 -15.19 -27.45
CA TYR A 27 -8.11 -15.99 -28.49
C TYR A 27 -6.82 -16.63 -27.97
N SER A 28 -5.95 -15.85 -27.29
CA SER A 28 -4.73 -16.37 -26.69
C SER A 28 -5.02 -17.46 -25.66
N PHE A 29 -6.07 -17.29 -24.87
CA PHE A 29 -6.48 -18.26 -23.85
C PHE A 29 -6.95 -19.59 -24.47
N ILE A 30 -7.73 -19.55 -25.55
CA ILE A 30 -8.23 -20.75 -26.24
C ILE A 30 -7.11 -21.44 -27.03
N SER A 31 -6.20 -20.65 -27.64
CA SER A 31 -5.13 -21.20 -28.47
C SER A 31 -3.99 -21.88 -27.67
N LEU A 32 -4.02 -21.76 -26.34
CA LEU A 32 -2.99 -22.35 -25.46
C LEU A 32 -3.05 -23.87 -25.37
N GLU A 33 -4.08 -24.58 -25.90
CA GLU A 33 -4.25 -26.04 -25.77
C GLU A 33 -3.85 -26.59 -24.37
N TYR A 34 -4.19 -25.81 -23.32
CA TYR A 34 -3.78 -26.09 -21.96
C TYR A 34 -4.92 -26.72 -21.16
N ASP A 35 -4.62 -27.80 -20.47
CA ASP A 35 -5.59 -28.50 -19.62
C ASP A 35 -5.70 -27.79 -18.25
N TRP A 36 -6.71 -26.94 -18.13
CA TRP A 36 -6.97 -26.13 -16.92
C TRP A 36 -7.55 -26.99 -15.82
N ASP A 37 -6.84 -27.10 -14.72
CA ASP A 37 -7.31 -27.74 -13.50
C ASP A 37 -7.05 -26.86 -12.29
N PHE A 38 -8.12 -26.37 -11.67
CA PHE A 38 -8.05 -25.55 -10.45
C PHE A 38 -8.26 -26.36 -9.17
N ARG A 39 -8.61 -27.65 -9.28
CA ARG A 39 -8.99 -28.45 -8.11
C ARG A 39 -7.82 -28.70 -7.17
N PHE A 40 -6.63 -28.90 -7.72
CA PHE A 40 -5.42 -29.12 -6.92
C PHE A 40 -5.14 -27.96 -5.95
N LEU A 41 -5.58 -26.72 -6.24
CA LEU A 41 -5.38 -25.57 -5.36
C LEU A 41 -6.15 -25.70 -4.04
N LEU A 42 -7.22 -26.48 -4.01
CA LEU A 42 -8.00 -26.70 -2.78
C LEU A 42 -7.14 -27.31 -1.67
N ASP A 43 -6.22 -28.23 -2.02
CA ASP A 43 -5.32 -28.88 -1.07
C ASP A 43 -4.27 -27.88 -0.53
N TYR A 44 -3.91 -26.86 -1.31
CA TYR A 44 -3.02 -25.78 -0.88
C TYR A 44 -3.76 -24.63 -0.16
N ILE A 45 -5.09 -24.57 -0.25
CA ILE A 45 -5.90 -23.66 0.57
C ILE A 45 -6.16 -24.28 1.94
N TRP A 46 -6.58 -25.55 1.97
CA TRP A 46 -6.87 -26.31 3.18
C TRP A 46 -6.32 -27.71 3.03
N GLU A 47 -5.50 -28.17 3.97
CA GLU A 47 -4.89 -29.49 3.94
C GLU A 47 -5.85 -30.49 4.63
N PRO A 48 -6.54 -31.38 3.88
CA PRO A 48 -7.58 -32.22 4.44
C PRO A 48 -7.05 -33.27 5.43
N GLU A 49 -5.82 -33.78 5.20
CA GLU A 49 -5.23 -34.85 6.01
C GLU A 49 -4.84 -34.36 7.41
N SER A 50 -4.27 -33.18 7.52
CA SER A 50 -3.85 -32.57 8.79
C SER A 50 -4.92 -31.68 9.41
N ASN A 51 -5.98 -31.35 8.65
CA ASN A 51 -7.03 -30.41 9.00
C ASN A 51 -6.46 -29.03 9.40
N THR A 52 -5.46 -28.55 8.65
CA THR A 52 -4.78 -27.27 8.87
C THR A 52 -4.86 -26.35 7.67
N PRO A 53 -4.67 -25.01 7.87
CA PRO A 53 -4.56 -24.08 6.77
C PRO A 53 -3.41 -24.47 5.83
N GLY A 54 -3.70 -24.59 4.54
CA GLY A 54 -2.70 -24.86 3.51
C GLY A 54 -1.79 -23.65 3.22
N LEU A 55 -0.80 -23.85 2.37
CA LEU A 55 0.24 -22.85 2.07
C LEU A 55 -0.33 -21.49 1.62
N ILE A 56 -1.44 -21.48 0.86
CA ILE A 56 -2.04 -20.24 0.36
C ILE A 56 -2.65 -19.42 1.51
N LEU A 57 -3.35 -20.06 2.45
CA LEU A 57 -3.90 -19.36 3.62
C LEU A 57 -2.80 -18.91 4.59
N GLN A 58 -1.75 -19.73 4.77
CA GLN A 58 -0.59 -19.34 5.56
C GLN A 58 0.10 -18.10 4.95
N GLY A 59 0.30 -18.09 3.62
CA GLY A 59 0.87 -16.95 2.92
C GLY A 59 -0.02 -15.70 2.98
N LEU A 60 -1.34 -15.86 2.89
CA LEU A 60 -2.29 -14.76 3.07
C LEU A 60 -2.19 -14.16 4.47
N TRP A 61 -2.06 -14.99 5.50
CA TRP A 61 -1.82 -14.54 6.86
C TRP A 61 -0.49 -13.80 6.99
N GLY A 62 0.60 -14.32 6.37
CA GLY A 62 1.91 -13.64 6.32
C GLY A 62 1.83 -12.26 5.68
N THR A 63 1.17 -12.14 4.52
CA THR A 63 0.91 -10.86 3.86
C THR A 63 0.17 -9.89 4.77
N PHE A 64 -0.89 -10.35 5.44
CA PHE A 64 -1.67 -9.53 6.38
C PHE A 64 -0.81 -9.07 7.57
N TYR A 65 -0.12 -9.99 8.23
CA TYR A 65 0.73 -9.72 9.38
C TYR A 65 1.83 -8.70 9.06
N ILE A 66 2.60 -8.94 8.00
CA ILE A 66 3.69 -8.05 7.56
C ILE A 66 3.14 -6.67 7.23
N SER A 67 2.05 -6.60 6.46
CA SER A 67 1.45 -5.33 6.06
C SER A 67 0.94 -4.53 7.26
N VAL A 68 0.22 -5.16 8.19
CA VAL A 68 -0.32 -4.48 9.37
C VAL A 68 0.79 -3.94 10.26
N LEU A 69 1.82 -4.75 10.56
CA LEU A 69 2.96 -4.29 11.35
C LEU A 69 3.68 -3.13 10.68
N SER A 70 3.94 -3.25 9.38
CA SER A 70 4.62 -2.20 8.60
C SER A 70 3.81 -0.90 8.55
N ILE A 71 2.48 -0.99 8.43
CA ILE A 71 1.59 0.17 8.47
C ILE A 71 1.63 0.85 9.84
N ILE A 72 1.54 0.07 10.92
CA ILE A 72 1.56 0.61 12.29
C ILE A 72 2.90 1.30 12.57
N CYS A 73 4.01 0.58 12.40
CA CYS A 73 5.34 1.10 12.65
C CYS A 73 5.66 2.28 11.73
N GLY A 74 5.33 2.16 10.44
CA GLY A 74 5.54 3.21 9.45
C GLY A 74 4.70 4.46 9.72
N THR A 75 3.45 4.31 10.18
CA THR A 75 2.59 5.46 10.54
C THR A 75 3.14 6.19 11.76
N LEU A 76 3.53 5.47 12.81
CA LEU A 76 4.09 6.06 14.02
C LEU A 76 5.39 6.80 13.71
N LEU A 77 6.31 6.16 13.00
CA LEU A 77 7.57 6.78 12.59
C LEU A 77 7.34 7.96 11.64
N GLY A 78 6.43 7.82 10.69
CA GLY A 78 6.10 8.87 9.71
C GLY A 78 5.52 10.12 10.36
N LEU A 79 4.69 9.98 11.40
CA LEU A 79 4.21 11.13 12.17
C LEU A 79 5.37 11.84 12.90
N VAL A 80 6.30 11.09 13.49
CA VAL A 80 7.48 11.67 14.14
C VAL A 80 8.35 12.41 13.10
N VAL A 81 8.66 11.77 11.97
CA VAL A 81 9.42 12.40 10.87
C VAL A 81 8.72 13.65 10.34
N GLY A 82 7.39 13.57 10.13
CA GLY A 82 6.58 14.70 9.69
C GLY A 82 6.58 15.88 10.66
N LEU A 83 6.55 15.60 11.97
CA LEU A 83 6.71 16.64 13.00
C LEU A 83 8.09 17.30 12.95
N LEU A 84 9.17 16.53 12.73
CA LEU A 84 10.51 17.07 12.55
C LEU A 84 10.62 17.96 11.30
N MET A 85 9.93 17.59 10.19
CA MET A 85 9.92 18.36 8.95
C MET A 85 9.28 19.76 9.10
N ILE A 86 8.34 19.91 10.01
CA ILE A 86 7.67 21.21 10.28
C ILE A 86 8.26 21.93 11.51
N GLY A 87 9.18 21.28 12.20
CA GLY A 87 9.82 21.81 13.40
C GLY A 87 10.69 23.06 13.15
N PRO A 88 10.97 23.82 14.19
CA PRO A 88 11.78 25.06 14.08
C PRO A 88 13.28 24.79 13.89
N GLU A 89 13.76 23.60 14.29
CA GLU A 89 15.17 23.25 14.26
C GLU A 89 15.63 22.88 12.83
N PRO A 90 16.55 23.68 12.22
CA PRO A 90 16.91 23.49 10.82
C PRO A 90 17.62 22.15 10.53
N VAL A 91 18.46 21.66 11.45
CA VAL A 91 19.22 20.42 11.25
C VAL A 91 18.27 19.23 11.24
N ALA A 92 17.38 19.13 12.24
CA ALA A 92 16.38 18.07 12.31
C ALA A 92 15.43 18.11 11.12
N ARG A 93 14.98 19.30 10.72
CA ARG A 93 14.11 19.47 9.54
C ARG A 93 14.79 19.00 8.26
N ASN A 94 16.04 19.41 8.01
CA ASN A 94 16.76 19.02 6.81
C ASN A 94 17.07 17.52 6.79
N ALA A 95 17.42 16.92 7.93
CA ALA A 95 17.63 15.48 8.05
C ALA A 95 16.34 14.70 7.78
N ALA A 96 15.21 15.13 8.34
CA ALA A 96 13.91 14.52 8.09
C ALA A 96 13.46 14.65 6.62
N THR A 97 13.72 15.79 5.99
CA THR A 97 13.44 16.00 4.56
C THR A 97 14.31 15.09 3.71
N LEU A 98 15.61 15.02 3.98
CA LEU A 98 16.52 14.11 3.27
C LEU A 98 16.11 12.65 3.41
N PHE A 99 15.68 12.22 4.60
CA PHE A 99 15.14 10.89 4.83
C PHE A 99 13.94 10.62 3.91
N VAL A 100 12.97 11.52 3.88
CA VAL A 100 11.77 11.39 3.05
C VAL A 100 12.14 11.35 1.57
N ASP A 101 13.04 12.20 1.12
CA ASP A 101 13.51 12.26 -0.27
C ASP A 101 14.19 10.95 -0.69
N ILE A 102 15.05 10.39 0.15
CA ILE A 102 15.73 9.11 -0.13
C ILE A 102 14.70 7.99 -0.29
N PHE A 103 13.81 7.79 0.70
CA PHE A 103 12.89 6.66 0.69
C PHE A 103 11.79 6.78 -0.37
N ARG A 104 11.41 7.99 -0.78
CA ARG A 104 10.42 8.20 -1.85
C ARG A 104 10.99 8.15 -3.26
N ASN A 105 12.27 8.44 -3.43
CA ASN A 105 12.92 8.48 -4.75
C ASN A 105 13.75 7.23 -5.06
N THR A 106 13.76 6.22 -4.19
CA THR A 106 14.40 4.94 -4.45
C THR A 106 13.36 3.81 -4.55
N PRO A 107 13.56 2.82 -5.45
CA PRO A 107 12.65 1.68 -5.54
C PRO A 107 12.63 0.88 -4.24
N VAL A 108 11.45 0.51 -3.75
CA VAL A 108 11.30 -0.26 -2.50
C VAL A 108 12.02 -1.62 -2.56
N LEU A 109 12.08 -2.25 -3.72
CA LEU A 109 12.84 -3.50 -3.90
C LEU A 109 14.35 -3.31 -3.64
N VAL A 110 14.92 -2.18 -4.09
CA VAL A 110 16.33 -1.85 -3.82
C VAL A 110 16.55 -1.59 -2.33
N GLN A 111 15.62 -0.87 -1.69
CA GLN A 111 15.66 -0.66 -0.24
C GLN A 111 15.61 -1.99 0.52
N LEU A 112 14.78 -2.94 0.07
CA LEU A 112 14.69 -4.28 0.64
C LEU A 112 16.03 -5.03 0.54
N TYR A 113 16.68 -4.99 -0.61
CA TYR A 113 18.00 -5.63 -0.77
C TYR A 113 19.07 -4.99 0.11
N VAL A 114 19.11 -3.65 0.18
CA VAL A 114 20.04 -2.95 1.09
C VAL A 114 19.77 -3.34 2.54
N MET A 115 18.50 -3.35 2.95
CA MET A 115 18.11 -3.72 4.30
C MET A 115 18.47 -5.19 4.61
N TYR A 116 18.18 -6.11 3.71
CA TYR A 116 18.43 -7.53 3.94
C TYR A 116 19.90 -7.90 3.85
N PHE A 117 20.61 -7.53 2.76
CA PHE A 117 21.98 -7.96 2.53
C PHE A 117 23.02 -7.15 3.29
N ILE A 118 22.79 -5.87 3.55
CA ILE A 118 23.77 -5.01 4.23
C ILE A 118 23.40 -4.88 5.71
N VAL A 119 22.24 -4.33 6.01
CA VAL A 119 21.84 -4.06 7.40
C VAL A 119 21.52 -5.37 8.12
N GLY A 120 20.77 -6.26 7.48
CA GLY A 120 20.39 -7.55 8.01
C GLY A 120 21.59 -8.43 8.36
N THR A 121 22.59 -8.47 7.48
CA THR A 121 23.83 -9.21 7.74
C THR A 121 24.67 -8.55 8.87
N ALA A 122 24.70 -7.22 8.92
CA ALA A 122 25.48 -6.51 9.95
C ALA A 122 24.89 -6.65 11.36
N PHE A 123 23.57 -6.79 11.48
CA PHE A 123 22.84 -6.85 12.75
C PHE A 123 22.18 -8.21 13.02
N ASP A 124 22.44 -9.23 12.20
CA ASP A 124 21.87 -10.59 12.28
C ASP A 124 20.33 -10.58 12.31
N LEU A 125 19.73 -9.76 11.43
CA LEU A 125 18.28 -9.67 11.33
C LEU A 125 17.71 -10.81 10.48
N SER A 126 16.58 -11.37 10.91
CA SER A 126 15.84 -12.32 10.07
C SER A 126 15.29 -11.63 8.80
N PRO A 127 15.09 -12.39 7.71
CA PRO A 127 14.48 -11.87 6.48
C PRO A 127 13.15 -11.15 6.73
N GLU A 128 12.34 -11.69 7.64
CA GLU A 128 11.04 -11.13 8.01
C GLU A 128 11.18 -9.76 8.67
N VAL A 129 12.10 -9.63 9.64
CA VAL A 129 12.37 -8.34 10.31
C VAL A 129 12.90 -7.33 9.30
N ALA A 130 13.83 -7.72 8.43
CA ALA A 130 14.35 -6.85 7.37
C ALA A 130 13.23 -6.37 6.42
N GLY A 131 12.31 -7.26 6.06
CA GLY A 131 11.14 -6.93 5.24
C GLY A 131 10.20 -5.93 5.93
N ILE A 132 9.83 -6.19 7.18
CA ILE A 132 8.96 -5.30 7.97
C ILE A 132 9.61 -3.93 8.17
N LEU A 133 10.91 -3.86 8.48
CA LEU A 133 11.65 -2.61 8.63
C LEU A 133 11.66 -1.82 7.31
N THR A 134 11.96 -2.48 6.19
CA THR A 134 11.96 -1.83 4.87
C THR A 134 10.61 -1.18 4.56
N LEU A 135 9.54 -1.97 4.68
CA LEU A 135 8.19 -1.49 4.41
C LEU A 135 7.74 -0.41 5.39
N SER A 136 8.19 -0.48 6.66
CA SER A 136 7.92 0.55 7.66
C SER A 136 8.61 1.86 7.34
N LEU A 137 9.88 1.83 6.96
CA LEU A 137 10.64 3.02 6.56
C LEU A 137 10.06 3.65 5.29
N PHE A 138 9.74 2.82 4.30
CA PHE A 138 9.07 3.26 3.08
C PHE A 138 7.72 3.92 3.39
N CYS A 139 6.85 3.27 4.17
CA CYS A 139 5.56 3.81 4.60
C CYS A 139 5.72 5.13 5.34
N SER A 140 6.70 5.20 6.25
CA SER A 140 6.93 6.38 7.09
C SER A 140 7.26 7.63 6.29
N ALA A 141 8.01 7.49 5.20
CA ALA A 141 8.34 8.61 4.31
C ALA A 141 7.08 9.19 3.64
N TYR A 142 6.15 8.34 3.20
CA TYR A 142 4.88 8.79 2.62
C TYR A 142 3.95 9.40 3.67
N VAL A 143 3.84 8.78 4.85
CA VAL A 143 3.04 9.33 5.96
C VAL A 143 3.56 10.71 6.38
N ALA A 144 4.89 10.86 6.50
CA ALA A 144 5.53 12.14 6.86
C ALA A 144 5.21 13.24 5.85
N ASP A 145 5.31 12.94 4.55
CA ASP A 145 5.01 13.92 3.50
C ASP A 145 3.52 14.28 3.45
N ILE A 146 2.62 13.29 3.57
CA ILE A 146 1.18 13.52 3.67
C ILE A 146 0.87 14.41 4.89
N PHE A 147 1.46 14.13 6.04
CA PHE A 147 1.29 14.96 7.24
C PHE A 147 1.79 16.38 7.02
N ARG A 148 3.02 16.54 6.55
CA ARG A 148 3.63 17.85 6.27
C ARG A 148 2.79 18.67 5.31
N ALA A 149 2.35 18.08 4.20
CA ALA A 149 1.51 18.76 3.20
C ALA A 149 0.24 19.33 3.84
N ASN A 150 -0.48 18.52 4.61
CA ASN A 150 -1.72 18.95 5.27
C ASN A 150 -1.51 20.03 6.36
N VAL A 151 -0.35 20.04 7.00
CA VAL A 151 -0.01 21.11 7.98
C VAL A 151 0.32 22.40 7.26
N VAL A 152 1.13 22.35 6.19
CA VAL A 152 1.56 23.53 5.43
C VAL A 152 0.39 24.19 4.69
N GLU A 153 -0.53 23.38 4.18
CA GLU A 153 -1.73 23.84 3.46
C GLU A 153 -2.89 24.25 4.39
N PHE A 154 -2.66 24.23 5.72
CA PHE A 154 -3.70 24.62 6.67
C PHE A 154 -4.04 26.11 6.51
N GLU A 155 -5.34 26.43 6.54
CA GLU A 155 -5.87 27.74 6.25
C GLU A 155 -5.41 28.81 7.26
N LYS A 156 -4.61 29.78 6.80
CA LYS A 156 -4.04 30.84 7.65
C LYS A 156 -5.11 31.66 8.36
N GLY A 157 -6.25 31.91 7.71
CA GLY A 157 -7.35 32.65 8.33
C GLY A 157 -7.90 32.00 9.60
N GLN A 158 -7.99 30.67 9.64
CA GLN A 158 -8.38 29.95 10.87
C GLN A 158 -7.34 30.09 11.97
N LEU A 159 -6.06 30.08 11.62
CA LEU A 159 -4.97 30.28 12.60
C LEU A 159 -5.00 31.70 13.20
N ASP A 160 -5.23 32.69 12.37
CA ASP A 160 -5.25 34.09 12.81
C ASP A 160 -6.52 34.38 13.64
N ALA A 161 -7.68 33.83 13.28
CA ALA A 161 -8.88 33.89 14.10
C ALA A 161 -8.68 33.23 15.47
N ALA A 162 -8.03 32.07 15.52
CA ALA A 162 -7.74 31.37 16.78
C ALA A 162 -6.81 32.17 17.69
N LYS A 163 -5.78 32.81 17.12
CA LYS A 163 -4.88 33.71 17.86
C LYS A 163 -5.63 34.94 18.39
N ALA A 164 -6.52 35.51 17.57
CA ALA A 164 -7.35 36.67 18.01
C ALA A 164 -8.29 36.31 19.17
N MET A 165 -8.73 35.05 19.28
CA MET A 165 -9.47 34.52 20.42
C MET A 165 -8.59 34.22 21.65
N GLY A 166 -7.29 34.50 21.60
CA GLY A 166 -6.35 34.28 22.70
C GLY A 166 -5.92 32.82 22.92
N LEU A 167 -6.17 31.93 21.96
CA LEU A 167 -5.74 30.55 22.07
C LEU A 167 -4.21 30.42 21.98
N ASN A 168 -3.62 29.63 22.86
CA ASN A 168 -2.20 29.32 22.81
C ASN A 168 -1.88 28.30 21.70
N ARG A 169 -0.59 28.15 21.36
CA ARG A 169 -0.13 27.27 20.26
C ARG A 169 -0.59 25.82 20.43
N TRP A 170 -0.60 25.30 21.66
CA TRP A 170 -1.03 23.94 21.94
C TRP A 170 -2.54 23.76 21.73
N GLN A 171 -3.35 24.72 22.19
CA GLN A 171 -4.80 24.72 21.97
C GLN A 171 -5.14 24.80 20.47
N ILE A 172 -4.44 25.66 19.73
CA ILE A 172 -4.60 25.74 18.26
C ILE A 172 -4.23 24.41 17.60
N ALA A 173 -3.08 23.83 17.96
CA ALA A 173 -2.63 22.54 17.38
C ALA A 173 -3.60 21.39 17.71
N SER A 174 -3.99 21.23 18.98
CA SER A 174 -4.76 20.07 19.42
C SER A 174 -6.25 20.18 19.12
N SER A 175 -6.85 21.38 19.27
CA SER A 175 -8.31 21.55 19.20
C SER A 175 -8.80 22.02 17.82
N ILE A 176 -7.95 22.67 17.04
CA ILE A 176 -8.32 23.22 15.72
C ILE A 176 -7.63 22.47 14.57
N MET A 177 -6.29 22.35 14.60
CA MET A 177 -5.54 21.77 13.51
C MET A 177 -5.63 20.25 13.47
N ALA A 178 -5.31 19.57 14.57
CA ALA A 178 -5.19 18.10 14.59
C ALA A 178 -6.45 17.38 14.11
N PRO A 179 -7.68 17.70 14.59
CA PRO A 179 -8.88 17.01 14.13
C PRO A 179 -9.18 17.24 12.64
N GLN A 180 -8.82 18.40 12.10
CA GLN A 180 -9.00 18.69 10.67
C GLN A 180 -7.92 18.01 9.81
N ILE A 181 -6.65 18.08 10.24
CA ILE A 181 -5.53 17.44 9.54
C ILE A 181 -5.73 15.93 9.49
N LEU A 182 -6.08 15.28 10.60
CA LEU A 182 -6.34 13.83 10.63
C LEU A 182 -7.43 13.43 9.62
N ARG A 183 -8.51 14.20 9.52
CA ARG A 183 -9.57 13.92 8.53
C ARG A 183 -9.09 14.09 7.09
N ARG A 184 -8.28 15.13 6.80
CA ARG A 184 -7.73 15.39 5.46
C ARG A 184 -6.66 14.37 5.05
N MET A 185 -5.91 13.84 6.01
CA MET A 185 -4.89 12.81 5.76
C MET A 185 -5.49 11.44 5.41
N LEU A 186 -6.68 11.11 5.89
CA LEU A 186 -7.26 9.77 5.76
C LEU A 186 -7.35 9.26 4.30
N PRO A 187 -7.87 10.03 3.33
CA PRO A 187 -7.95 9.55 1.95
C PRO A 187 -6.58 9.17 1.35
N PRO A 188 -5.55 10.03 1.39
CA PRO A 188 -4.23 9.67 0.87
C PRO A 188 -3.56 8.54 1.67
N LEU A 189 -3.77 8.45 3.00
CA LEU A 189 -3.25 7.35 3.81
C LEU A 189 -3.86 6.00 3.42
N VAL A 190 -5.17 5.94 3.19
CA VAL A 190 -5.83 4.71 2.71
C VAL A 190 -5.20 4.26 1.38
N GLY A 191 -4.99 5.17 0.44
CA GLY A 191 -4.32 4.88 -0.82
C GLY A 191 -2.91 4.30 -0.61
N GLN A 192 -2.14 4.91 0.29
CA GLN A 192 -0.79 4.46 0.63
C GLN A 192 -0.80 3.06 1.29
N PHE A 193 -1.72 2.80 2.21
CA PHE A 193 -1.83 1.51 2.88
C PHE A 193 -2.23 0.38 1.92
N VAL A 194 -3.16 0.64 1.00
CA VAL A 194 -3.50 -0.31 -0.07
C VAL A 194 -2.30 -0.57 -0.99
N SER A 195 -1.50 0.46 -1.31
CA SER A 195 -0.24 0.26 -2.04
C SER A 195 0.74 -0.60 -1.26
N LEU A 196 0.92 -0.34 0.04
CA LEU A 196 1.83 -1.11 0.89
C LEU A 196 1.48 -2.60 0.94
N VAL A 197 0.19 -2.96 0.98
CA VAL A 197 -0.25 -4.37 0.93
C VAL A 197 0.15 -5.04 -0.40
N LYS A 198 0.19 -4.30 -1.50
CA LYS A 198 0.71 -4.82 -2.78
C LYS A 198 2.24 -4.91 -2.76
N ASP A 199 2.91 -3.89 -2.24
CA ASP A 199 4.36 -3.81 -2.17
C ASP A 199 4.92 -4.87 -1.20
N SER A 200 4.13 -5.33 -0.21
CA SER A 200 4.54 -6.42 0.68
C SER A 200 4.86 -7.72 -0.07
N SER A 201 4.30 -7.93 -1.27
CA SER A 201 4.65 -9.08 -2.13
C SER A 201 6.14 -9.13 -2.50
N LEU A 202 6.84 -8.01 -2.45
CA LEU A 202 8.28 -7.95 -2.75
C LEU A 202 9.14 -8.67 -1.69
N VAL A 203 8.65 -8.87 -0.46
CA VAL A 203 9.41 -9.58 0.58
C VAL A 203 9.62 -11.06 0.25
N SER A 204 8.80 -11.62 -0.67
CA SER A 204 8.95 -12.97 -1.20
C SER A 204 10.34 -13.22 -1.83
N VAL A 205 10.97 -12.16 -2.38
CA VAL A 205 12.28 -12.22 -3.05
C VAL A 205 13.40 -12.56 -2.05
N VAL A 206 13.25 -12.16 -0.79
CA VAL A 206 14.17 -12.53 0.30
C VAL A 206 13.64 -13.71 1.12
N SER A 207 12.77 -14.51 0.52
CA SER A 207 12.21 -15.75 1.08
C SER A 207 11.32 -15.58 2.33
N VAL A 208 10.76 -14.41 2.54
CA VAL A 208 9.75 -14.22 3.59
C VAL A 208 8.45 -14.89 3.17
N ALA A 209 7.81 -15.59 4.12
CA ALA A 209 6.57 -16.34 3.89
C ALA A 209 5.37 -15.38 3.77
N ASP A 210 5.07 -14.97 2.55
CA ASP A 210 3.89 -14.20 2.17
C ASP A 210 3.06 -14.97 1.12
N LEU A 211 1.98 -14.39 0.64
CA LEU A 211 1.11 -15.00 -0.36
C LEU A 211 1.85 -15.27 -1.69
N THR A 212 2.76 -14.38 -2.09
CA THR A 212 3.55 -14.52 -3.32
C THR A 212 4.59 -15.64 -3.18
N LYS A 213 5.27 -15.73 -2.03
CA LYS A 213 6.19 -16.84 -1.74
C LYS A 213 5.48 -18.19 -1.70
N SER A 214 4.30 -18.22 -1.09
CA SER A 214 3.46 -19.42 -1.09
C SER A 214 3.07 -19.84 -2.50
N ALA A 215 2.70 -18.91 -3.37
CA ALA A 215 2.46 -19.20 -4.78
C ALA A 215 3.68 -19.78 -5.49
N MET A 216 4.87 -19.21 -5.28
CA MET A 216 6.12 -19.74 -5.83
C MET A 216 6.36 -21.18 -5.38
N ASN A 217 6.11 -21.48 -4.10
CA ASN A 217 6.24 -22.84 -3.55
C ASN A 217 5.23 -23.81 -4.18
N VAL A 218 3.96 -23.41 -4.32
CA VAL A 218 2.93 -24.21 -5.00
C VAL A 218 3.34 -24.50 -6.44
N VAL A 219 3.78 -23.49 -7.21
CA VAL A 219 4.24 -23.66 -8.59
C VAL A 219 5.44 -24.61 -8.68
N SER A 220 6.38 -24.52 -7.74
CA SER A 220 7.58 -25.38 -7.76
C SER A 220 7.29 -26.86 -7.57
N VAL A 221 6.18 -27.19 -6.90
CA VAL A 221 5.75 -28.59 -6.63
C VAL A 221 4.74 -29.07 -7.68
N SER A 222 3.76 -28.23 -8.03
CA SER A 222 2.67 -28.62 -8.92
C SER A 222 2.99 -28.45 -10.41
N PHE A 223 3.97 -27.60 -10.75
CA PHE A 223 4.29 -27.15 -12.13
C PHE A 223 3.11 -26.45 -12.83
N ARG A 224 2.05 -26.08 -12.09
CA ARG A 224 0.84 -25.43 -12.61
C ARG A 224 0.88 -23.92 -12.38
N SER A 225 1.68 -23.24 -13.18
CA SER A 225 1.93 -21.80 -13.03
C SER A 225 0.69 -20.95 -13.34
N PHE A 226 -0.06 -21.28 -14.40
CA PHE A 226 -1.16 -20.44 -14.88
C PHE A 226 -2.30 -20.34 -13.85
N GLU A 227 -2.79 -21.48 -13.38
CA GLU A 227 -3.86 -21.55 -12.39
C GLU A 227 -3.45 -20.88 -11.08
N THR A 228 -2.21 -21.18 -10.62
CA THR A 228 -1.71 -20.63 -9.36
C THR A 228 -1.65 -19.12 -9.43
N TRP A 229 -0.97 -18.53 -10.42
CA TRP A 229 -0.85 -17.08 -10.53
C TRP A 229 -2.18 -16.39 -10.78
N PHE A 230 -3.09 -17.03 -11.52
CA PHE A 230 -4.43 -16.51 -11.71
C PHE A 230 -5.20 -16.39 -10.39
N VAL A 231 -5.21 -17.46 -9.58
CA VAL A 231 -5.90 -17.46 -8.27
C VAL A 231 -5.26 -16.46 -7.31
N ILE A 232 -3.93 -16.39 -7.26
CA ILE A 232 -3.21 -15.41 -6.43
C ILE A 232 -3.54 -13.98 -6.85
N ALA A 233 -3.60 -13.70 -8.14
CA ALA A 233 -4.01 -12.38 -8.64
C ALA A 233 -5.45 -12.02 -8.22
N VAL A 234 -6.37 -12.99 -8.26
CA VAL A 234 -7.75 -12.81 -7.78
C VAL A 234 -7.76 -12.54 -6.27
N ILE A 235 -7.00 -13.28 -5.47
CA ILE A 235 -6.92 -13.07 -4.02
C ILE A 235 -6.40 -11.65 -3.71
N TYR A 236 -5.30 -11.20 -4.35
CA TYR A 236 -4.80 -9.84 -4.19
C TYR A 236 -5.82 -8.79 -4.64
N CYS A 237 -6.53 -9.04 -5.75
CA CYS A 237 -7.58 -8.14 -6.24
C CYS A 237 -8.70 -7.99 -5.22
N VAL A 238 -9.23 -9.10 -4.68
CA VAL A 238 -10.29 -9.10 -3.67
C VAL A 238 -9.82 -8.40 -2.39
N LEU A 239 -8.62 -8.72 -1.90
CA LEU A 239 -8.04 -8.11 -0.71
C LEU A 239 -7.92 -6.58 -0.86
N ASN A 240 -7.26 -6.13 -1.93
CA ASN A 240 -7.04 -4.70 -2.16
C ASN A 240 -8.33 -3.95 -2.47
N TYR A 241 -9.27 -4.55 -3.21
CA TYR A 241 -10.58 -3.96 -3.46
C TYR A 241 -11.40 -3.79 -2.17
N SER A 242 -11.36 -4.79 -1.29
CA SER A 242 -12.02 -4.74 0.02
C SER A 242 -11.47 -3.63 0.89
N LEU A 243 -10.13 -3.53 1.00
CA LEU A 243 -9.45 -2.46 1.73
C LEU A 243 -9.78 -1.07 1.16
N SER A 244 -9.71 -0.93 -0.17
CA SER A 244 -10.05 0.34 -0.85
C SER A 244 -11.51 0.74 -0.64
N SER A 245 -12.41 -0.24 -0.66
CA SER A 245 -13.85 0.01 -0.46
C SER A 245 -14.16 0.42 0.97
N TYR A 246 -13.52 -0.23 1.94
CA TYR A 246 -13.61 0.14 3.35
C TYR A 246 -13.04 1.55 3.58
N GLY A 247 -11.90 1.87 2.98
CA GLY A 247 -11.32 3.21 3.05
C GLY A 247 -12.25 4.29 2.51
N ARG A 248 -12.86 4.08 1.33
CA ARG A 248 -13.86 4.99 0.76
C ARG A 248 -15.11 5.14 1.65
N TYR A 249 -15.52 4.08 2.33
CA TYR A 249 -16.61 4.13 3.29
C TYR A 249 -16.26 5.01 4.50
N LEU A 250 -15.07 4.86 5.08
CA LEU A 250 -14.58 5.70 6.17
C LEU A 250 -14.48 7.17 5.75
N GLU A 251 -13.93 7.44 4.57
CA GLU A 251 -13.83 8.79 4.01
C GLU A 251 -15.21 9.46 3.91
N LYS A 252 -16.21 8.76 3.37
CA LYS A 252 -17.58 9.29 3.28
C LYS A 252 -18.17 9.64 4.63
N ARG A 253 -17.97 8.79 5.65
CA ARG A 253 -18.44 9.04 7.01
C ARG A 253 -17.79 10.28 7.64
N LEU A 254 -16.51 10.52 7.36
CA LEU A 254 -15.77 11.64 7.95
C LEU A 254 -15.98 12.96 7.22
N ARG A 255 -16.35 12.93 5.93
CA ARG A 255 -16.73 14.13 5.17
C ARG A 255 -18.10 14.72 5.54
N VAL A 256 -19.00 13.96 6.13
CA VAL A 256 -20.37 14.41 6.51
C VAL A 256 -20.38 15.55 7.54
N GLY A 257 -19.24 15.93 8.11
CA GLY A 257 -19.10 17.04 9.05
C GLY A 257 -18.55 18.35 8.49
N THR A 258 -18.37 18.47 7.16
CA THR A 258 -17.76 19.66 6.51
C THR A 258 -18.72 20.30 5.51
N ARG A 259 -19.96 20.59 5.94
CA ARG A 259 -20.85 21.53 5.27
C ARG A 259 -20.92 22.83 6.05
#